data_f7264c635da3db8c511ca6b61890b875
#
_entry.id   f7264c635da3db8c511ca6b61890b875
#
_cell.length_a   1.000
_cell.length_b   1.000
_cell.length_c   1.000
_cell.angle_alpha   90.00
_cell.angle_beta   90.00
_cell.angle_gamma   90.00
#
_symmetry.space_group_name_H-M   'P 1'
#
loop_
_entity.id
_entity.type
_entity.pdbx_description
1 polymer ?
#
loop_
_entity_poly.entity_id
_entity_poly.type
_entity_poly.pdbx_seq_one_letter_code
_entity_poly.pdbx_strand_id
1 'polypeptide(L)'
;MAELSGPCGPGCIGSASFRGGLPLAIDPMPQSAQHRAMTLAITPSGQACGARVTGVDLTRPLAPGTIAAIRAAWLDHHVLAFPGQRMNADDLERFTSYFGGFGDDPFIRPIPGRDHIIAVQRKADETAPLFAENWHSDWSFQARPPAGTCLLGITIPPVGGNTEFSNQHAALDAMPAQLRARIEGLQAVHSARNGYAPTGMYGANDKGRSMDIRSDDEALEIRHHPFVRDHPETGREGLFGCAGYIIGFDGLDDSEGLPLLYELIQWQGREEFRYNHEWEPDMLVMWDNRSLLHRATGGYDGHDRLLHRTTIAAWGGA
;
A
#
# COMPACT_ATOMS: atom_id res chain seq x y z
N MET A 1 -57.79 22.42 -50.46
CA MET A 1 -59.05 21.95 -51.13
C MET A 1 -59.49 20.79 -50.28
N ALA A 2 -60.42 21.07 -49.52
CA ALA A 2 -61.85 20.74 -49.46
C ALA A 2 -61.97 19.48 -48.55
N GLU A 3 -62.50 19.61 -47.31
CA GLU A 3 -63.90 19.69 -46.91
C GLU A 3 -64.71 18.47 -47.40
N LEU A 4 -65.48 17.73 -46.62
CA LEU A 4 -66.60 18.08 -45.75
C LEU A 4 -67.06 16.86 -44.94
N SER A 5 -67.35 17.00 -43.70
CA SER A 5 -68.64 17.11 -43.01
C SER A 5 -69.52 15.88 -42.95
N GLY A 6 -69.85 15.44 -41.80
CA GLY A 6 -70.90 14.91 -40.99
C GLY A 6 -72.24 14.49 -41.62
N PRO A 7 -73.34 14.17 -40.92
CA PRO A 7 -73.57 14.09 -39.47
C PRO A 7 -74.48 12.92 -39.00
N CYS A 8 -74.66 12.79 -37.70
CA CYS A 8 -75.80 12.43 -36.84
C CYS A 8 -76.73 11.22 -37.10
N GLY A 9 -76.97 10.54 -35.98
CA GLY A 9 -78.30 10.10 -35.61
C GLY A 9 -78.32 8.99 -34.53
N PRO A 10 -79.23 9.08 -33.60
CA PRO A 10 -79.11 8.47 -32.26
C PRO A 10 -79.92 7.19 -32.10
N GLY A 11 -79.59 6.48 -31.07
CA GLY A 11 -80.50 5.51 -30.49
C GLY A 11 -79.96 4.21 -29.99
N CYS A 12 -80.11 4.06 -28.79
CA CYS A 12 -80.71 2.95 -28.01
C CYS A 12 -79.94 2.51 -26.82
N ILE A 13 -80.65 2.62 -25.76
CA ILE A 13 -80.39 2.25 -24.35
C ILE A 13 -80.21 0.73 -24.24
N GLY A 14 -79.20 0.33 -23.55
CA GLY A 14 -78.97 -1.05 -23.08
C GLY A 14 -78.26 -1.11 -21.72
N SER A 15 -79.04 -1.21 -20.69
CA SER A 15 -78.52 -1.40 -19.31
C SER A 15 -77.85 -2.78 -19.14
N ALA A 16 -76.60 -2.83 -18.89
CA ALA A 16 -75.89 -4.00 -18.43
C ALA A 16 -75.25 -3.73 -17.06
N SER A 17 -75.79 -4.43 -16.09
CA SER A 17 -75.31 -4.44 -14.73
C SER A 17 -73.90 -5.05 -14.66
N PHE A 18 -72.90 -4.31 -14.28
CA PHE A 18 -71.62 -4.80 -13.94
C PHE A 18 -71.57 -5.27 -12.49
N ARG A 19 -71.42 -6.56 -12.29
CA ARG A 19 -71.04 -7.17 -11.01
C ARG A 19 -69.64 -6.79 -10.60
N GLY A 20 -69.45 -6.47 -9.34
CA GLY A 20 -68.22 -5.99 -8.76
C GLY A 20 -67.06 -6.99 -8.91
N GLY A 21 -66.00 -6.56 -9.55
CA GLY A 21 -64.68 -7.17 -9.48
C GLY A 21 -63.98 -6.67 -8.21
N LEU A 22 -63.56 -7.63 -7.35
CA LEU A 22 -62.65 -7.38 -6.23
C LEU A 22 -61.37 -6.72 -6.74
N PRO A 23 -60.78 -5.76 -6.05
CA PRO A 23 -59.48 -5.24 -6.33
C PRO A 23 -58.43 -6.35 -6.07
N LEU A 24 -57.62 -6.68 -7.07
CA LEU A 24 -56.43 -7.47 -6.91
C LEU A 24 -55.52 -6.75 -5.91
N ALA A 25 -55.30 -7.38 -4.75
CA ALA A 25 -54.30 -6.96 -3.79
C ALA A 25 -52.93 -7.09 -4.51
N ILE A 26 -52.29 -5.95 -4.78
CA ILE A 26 -50.87 -5.94 -5.17
C ILE A 26 -50.12 -6.23 -3.89
N ASP A 27 -49.57 -7.45 -3.81
CA ASP A 27 -48.62 -7.79 -2.77
C ASP A 27 -47.48 -6.75 -2.77
N PRO A 28 -47.15 -6.15 -1.61
CA PRO A 28 -46.01 -5.25 -1.56
C PRO A 28 -44.77 -6.08 -1.87
N MET A 29 -44.04 -5.65 -2.91
CA MET A 29 -42.70 -6.19 -3.20
C MET A 29 -41.91 -6.27 -1.90
N PRO A 30 -41.17 -7.36 -1.67
CA PRO A 30 -40.35 -7.47 -0.49
C PRO A 30 -39.38 -6.29 -0.45
N GLN A 31 -39.54 -5.45 0.56
CA GLN A 31 -38.64 -4.35 0.84
C GLN A 31 -37.24 -4.93 0.98
N SER A 32 -36.41 -4.65 -0.04
CA SER A 32 -34.96 -4.53 -0.03
C SER A 32 -34.25 -5.24 1.12
N ALA A 33 -33.36 -6.12 0.75
CA ALA A 33 -32.24 -6.46 1.59
C ALA A 33 -31.69 -5.17 2.23
N GLN A 34 -32.00 -4.97 3.49
CA GLN A 34 -31.41 -3.93 4.32
C GLN A 34 -29.90 -4.13 4.18
N HIS A 35 -29.20 -3.22 3.53
CA HIS A 35 -27.76 -3.12 3.57
C HIS A 35 -27.40 -2.97 5.04
N ARG A 36 -27.08 -4.09 5.67
CA ARG A 36 -26.52 -4.10 7.03
C ARG A 36 -25.28 -3.22 6.92
N ALA A 37 -25.31 -2.04 7.54
CA ALA A 37 -24.20 -1.13 7.58
C ALA A 37 -22.99 -1.94 8.04
N MET A 38 -22.02 -2.19 7.13
CA MET A 38 -20.81 -2.91 7.49
C MET A 38 -20.05 -2.02 8.46
N THR A 39 -19.86 -2.49 9.67
CA THR A 39 -19.11 -1.76 10.69
C THR A 39 -17.64 -2.07 10.52
N LEU A 40 -16.83 -1.02 10.34
CA LEU A 40 -15.38 -1.14 10.29
C LEU A 40 -14.88 -1.86 11.56
N ALA A 41 -14.16 -2.95 11.37
CA ALA A 41 -13.57 -3.71 12.46
C ALA A 41 -12.05 -3.83 12.23
N ILE A 42 -11.27 -3.51 13.25
CA ILE A 42 -9.81 -3.53 13.23
C ILE A 42 -9.37 -4.59 14.25
N THR A 43 -8.64 -5.59 13.76
CA THR A 43 -8.13 -6.70 14.57
C THR A 43 -6.61 -6.69 14.52
N PRO A 44 -5.91 -6.36 15.63
CA PRO A 44 -4.46 -6.41 15.70
C PRO A 44 -3.90 -7.79 15.34
N SER A 45 -2.72 -7.85 14.73
CA SER A 45 -2.06 -9.10 14.34
C SER A 45 -1.61 -9.96 15.53
N GLY A 46 -1.42 -9.33 16.69
CA GLY A 46 -0.78 -9.96 17.86
C GLY A 46 0.75 -10.01 17.77
N GLN A 47 1.36 -9.44 16.71
CA GLN A 47 2.80 -9.30 16.52
C GLN A 47 3.23 -7.83 16.75
N ALA A 48 4.48 -7.48 16.42
CA ALA A 48 5.05 -6.16 16.72
C ALA A 48 4.34 -4.97 16.02
N CYS A 49 3.58 -5.23 14.98
CA CYS A 49 2.72 -4.27 14.28
C CYS A 49 1.70 -5.03 13.41
N GLY A 50 0.87 -4.29 12.68
CA GLY A 50 -0.09 -4.84 11.75
C GLY A 50 -1.47 -5.09 12.35
N ALA A 51 -2.50 -4.80 11.53
CA ALA A 51 -3.90 -5.13 11.84
C ALA A 51 -4.65 -5.54 10.58
N ARG A 52 -5.63 -6.41 10.75
CA ARG A 52 -6.60 -6.80 9.72
C ARG A 52 -7.83 -5.91 9.83
N VAL A 53 -8.23 -5.31 8.72
CA VAL A 53 -9.38 -4.40 8.64
C VAL A 53 -10.49 -5.07 7.82
N THR A 54 -11.68 -5.17 8.39
CA THR A 54 -12.86 -5.74 7.75
C THR A 54 -14.06 -4.81 7.91
N GLY A 55 -15.18 -5.12 7.27
CA GLY A 55 -16.36 -4.29 7.35
C GLY A 55 -16.29 -3.01 6.54
N VAL A 56 -15.44 -2.96 5.51
CA VAL A 56 -15.33 -1.86 4.54
C VAL A 56 -15.20 -2.44 3.12
N ASP A 57 -15.78 -1.74 2.16
CA ASP A 57 -15.69 -2.03 0.72
C ASP A 57 -14.90 -0.88 0.06
N LEU A 58 -13.63 -1.14 -0.30
CA LEU A 58 -12.74 -0.16 -0.90
C LEU A 58 -13.00 0.07 -2.40
N THR A 59 -13.86 -0.73 -3.03
CA THR A 59 -14.30 -0.50 -4.42
C THR A 59 -15.28 0.67 -4.52
N ARG A 60 -15.69 1.24 -3.40
CA ARG A 60 -16.62 2.37 -3.31
C ARG A 60 -15.99 3.59 -2.67
N PRO A 61 -16.49 4.80 -2.98
CA PRO A 61 -16.09 5.99 -2.23
C PRO A 61 -16.35 5.83 -0.72
N LEU A 62 -15.36 6.21 0.08
CA LEU A 62 -15.44 6.13 1.53
C LEU A 62 -15.98 7.42 2.15
N ALA A 63 -16.75 7.29 3.21
CA ALA A 63 -17.19 8.43 4.01
C ALA A 63 -15.99 9.04 4.77
N PRO A 64 -15.97 10.37 5.02
CA PRO A 64 -14.87 11.02 5.74
C PRO A 64 -14.57 10.40 7.11
N GLY A 65 -15.58 9.97 7.85
CA GLY A 65 -15.40 9.28 9.13
C GLY A 65 -14.70 7.92 9.01
N THR A 66 -14.97 7.17 7.93
CA THR A 66 -14.28 5.90 7.65
C THR A 66 -12.80 6.14 7.29
N ILE A 67 -12.52 7.16 6.47
CA ILE A 67 -11.16 7.55 6.10
C ILE A 67 -10.38 7.94 7.37
N ALA A 68 -10.97 8.76 8.24
CA ALA A 68 -10.35 9.17 9.50
C ALA A 68 -10.08 7.97 10.43
N ALA A 69 -11.00 7.01 10.51
CA ALA A 69 -10.81 5.79 11.31
C ALA A 69 -9.70 4.89 10.75
N ILE A 70 -9.63 4.72 9.42
CA ILE A 70 -8.52 3.98 8.76
C ILE A 70 -7.20 4.69 9.01
N ARG A 71 -7.14 6.05 8.91
CA ARG A 71 -5.93 6.81 9.19
C ARG A 71 -5.46 6.63 10.63
N ALA A 72 -6.36 6.72 11.60
CA ALA A 72 -6.03 6.49 13.01
C ALA A 72 -5.48 5.08 13.24
N ALA A 73 -6.13 4.06 12.67
CA ALA A 73 -5.65 2.69 12.74
C ALA A 73 -4.28 2.49 12.07
N TRP A 74 -4.03 3.18 10.94
CA TRP A 74 -2.75 3.12 10.26
C TRP A 74 -1.61 3.69 11.11
N LEU A 75 -1.85 4.82 11.78
CA LEU A 75 -0.88 5.43 12.71
C LEU A 75 -0.63 4.58 13.96
N ASP A 76 -1.64 3.84 14.42
CA ASP A 76 -1.54 2.98 15.60
C ASP A 76 -0.88 1.62 15.30
N HIS A 77 -1.24 1.01 14.17
CA HIS A 77 -0.80 -0.34 13.80
C HIS A 77 0.29 -0.40 12.74
N HIS A 78 0.61 0.70 12.09
CA HIS A 78 1.63 0.88 11.04
C HIS A 78 1.39 0.09 9.74
N VAL A 79 0.76 -1.08 9.80
CA VAL A 79 0.36 -1.91 8.64
C VAL A 79 -1.11 -2.25 8.75
N LEU A 80 -1.88 -2.01 7.70
CA LEU A 80 -3.28 -2.42 7.60
C LEU A 80 -3.49 -3.35 6.42
N ALA A 81 -4.06 -4.53 6.67
CA ALA A 81 -4.43 -5.50 5.66
C ALA A 81 -5.95 -5.54 5.47
N PHE A 82 -6.42 -5.32 4.24
CA PHE A 82 -7.82 -5.30 3.85
C PHE A 82 -8.09 -6.49 2.94
N PRO A 83 -8.62 -7.61 3.43
CA PRO A 83 -8.88 -8.80 2.63
C PRO A 83 -10.10 -8.65 1.71
N GLY A 84 -10.11 -9.37 0.60
CA GLY A 84 -11.27 -9.51 -0.26
C GLY A 84 -11.69 -8.23 -1.00
N GLN A 85 -10.74 -7.34 -1.29
CA GLN A 85 -10.97 -6.07 -1.97
C GLN A 85 -10.73 -6.23 -3.47
N ARG A 86 -11.78 -6.53 -4.24
CA ARG A 86 -11.71 -6.69 -5.71
C ARG A 86 -11.60 -5.35 -6.42
N MET A 87 -10.55 -4.62 -6.07
CA MET A 87 -10.29 -3.28 -6.59
C MET A 87 -9.74 -3.34 -8.02
N ASN A 88 -10.16 -2.38 -8.84
CA ASN A 88 -9.48 -2.06 -10.10
C ASN A 88 -8.45 -0.94 -9.87
N ALA A 89 -7.79 -0.48 -10.95
CA ALA A 89 -6.76 0.55 -10.88
C ALA A 89 -7.32 1.90 -10.37
N ASP A 90 -8.53 2.29 -10.80
CA ASP A 90 -9.17 3.55 -10.35
C ASP A 90 -9.50 3.50 -8.86
N ASP A 91 -9.90 2.32 -8.36
CA ASP A 91 -10.19 2.11 -6.94
C ASP A 91 -8.93 2.24 -6.09
N LEU A 92 -7.78 1.69 -6.57
CA LEU A 92 -6.50 1.77 -5.88
C LEU A 92 -6.00 3.23 -5.82
N GLU A 93 -6.04 3.95 -6.92
CA GLU A 93 -5.65 5.36 -6.97
C GLU A 93 -6.58 6.22 -6.09
N ARG A 94 -7.90 6.01 -6.16
CA ARG A 94 -8.86 6.69 -5.29
C ARG A 94 -8.58 6.44 -3.81
N PHE A 95 -8.36 5.17 -3.41
CA PHE A 95 -8.04 4.84 -2.02
C PHE A 95 -6.76 5.53 -1.55
N THR A 96 -5.70 5.45 -2.33
CA THR A 96 -4.41 6.10 -2.02
C THR A 96 -4.59 7.61 -1.82
N SER A 97 -5.38 8.26 -2.69
CA SER A 97 -5.62 9.71 -2.65
C SER A 97 -6.31 10.19 -1.38
N TYR A 98 -6.99 9.34 -0.62
CA TYR A 98 -7.59 9.72 0.66
C TYR A 98 -6.53 10.02 1.75
N PHE A 99 -5.31 9.50 1.59
CA PHE A 99 -4.25 9.60 2.60
C PHE A 99 -3.15 10.59 2.22
N GLY A 100 -3.16 11.11 1.00
CA GLY A 100 -2.22 12.12 0.49
C GLY A 100 -2.21 12.15 -1.03
N GLY A 101 -1.34 12.99 -1.61
CA GLY A 101 -1.01 12.91 -3.04
C GLY A 101 -0.23 11.64 -3.34
N PHE A 102 0.07 11.42 -4.63
CA PHE A 102 0.95 10.31 -5.02
C PHE A 102 2.41 10.67 -4.85
N GLY A 103 3.20 9.72 -4.35
CA GLY A 103 4.65 9.80 -4.36
C GLY A 103 5.22 9.38 -5.72
N ASP A 104 6.51 9.61 -5.90
CA ASP A 104 7.21 9.25 -7.13
C ASP A 104 7.90 7.88 -7.00
N ASP A 105 7.84 7.10 -8.08
CA ASP A 105 8.58 5.84 -8.25
C ASP A 105 9.68 6.05 -9.32
N PRO A 106 10.84 6.62 -8.98
CA PRO A 106 11.78 7.17 -9.96
C PRO A 106 12.42 6.13 -10.87
N PHE A 107 12.53 4.87 -10.40
CA PHE A 107 13.26 3.81 -11.09
C PHE A 107 12.37 2.66 -11.57
N ILE A 108 11.06 2.71 -11.39
CA ILE A 108 10.15 1.66 -11.87
C ILE A 108 9.07 2.31 -12.73
N ARG A 109 8.90 1.77 -13.94
CA ARG A 109 7.90 2.34 -14.87
C ARG A 109 6.50 1.99 -14.42
N PRO A 110 5.57 2.96 -14.53
CA PRO A 110 4.16 2.70 -14.31
C PRO A 110 3.60 1.69 -15.32
N ILE A 111 2.52 1.02 -14.95
CA ILE A 111 1.79 0.13 -15.87
C ILE A 111 1.14 0.95 -17.00
N PRO A 112 0.92 0.35 -18.19
CA PRO A 112 0.34 1.07 -19.32
C PRO A 112 -0.97 1.79 -18.97
N GLY A 113 -1.04 3.09 -19.32
CA GLY A 113 -2.22 3.93 -19.10
C GLY A 113 -2.39 4.45 -17.67
N ARG A 114 -1.36 4.33 -16.83
CA ARG A 114 -1.34 4.87 -15.46
C ARG A 114 -0.04 5.62 -15.20
N ASP A 115 -0.13 6.64 -14.34
CA ASP A 115 1.04 7.45 -13.95
C ASP A 115 1.56 7.08 -12.55
N HIS A 116 0.72 6.46 -11.70
CA HIS A 116 0.99 6.25 -10.28
C HIS A 116 0.96 4.78 -9.85
N ILE A 117 0.65 3.85 -10.75
CA ILE A 117 0.60 2.42 -10.42
C ILE A 117 1.77 1.71 -11.08
N ILE A 118 2.59 1.05 -10.29
CA ILE A 118 3.63 0.15 -10.78
C ILE A 118 3.26 -1.30 -10.53
N ALA A 119 3.81 -2.21 -11.37
CA ALA A 119 3.70 -3.64 -11.16
C ALA A 119 4.92 -4.17 -10.39
N VAL A 120 4.68 -4.71 -9.19
CA VAL A 120 5.65 -5.55 -8.48
C VAL A 120 5.36 -6.98 -8.87
N GLN A 121 6.15 -7.51 -9.80
CA GLN A 121 5.86 -8.82 -10.42
C GLN A 121 7.07 -9.72 -10.47
N ARG A 122 6.82 -11.03 -10.45
CA ARG A 122 7.76 -12.10 -10.74
C ARG A 122 7.04 -13.19 -11.52
N LYS A 123 7.64 -13.62 -12.61
CA LYS A 123 7.14 -14.76 -13.41
C LYS A 123 7.64 -16.08 -12.85
N ALA A 124 6.86 -17.15 -13.10
CA ALA A 124 7.15 -18.49 -12.61
C ALA A 124 8.52 -19.02 -13.06
N ASP A 125 8.98 -18.61 -14.23
CA ASP A 125 10.26 -19.00 -14.84
C ASP A 125 11.40 -17.98 -14.59
N GLU A 126 11.13 -16.91 -13.83
CA GLU A 126 12.16 -15.89 -13.51
C GLU A 126 13.24 -16.44 -12.60
N THR A 127 14.50 -16.28 -13.01
CA THR A 127 15.68 -16.71 -12.27
C THR A 127 16.47 -15.55 -11.65
N ALA A 128 16.06 -14.30 -11.91
CA ALA A 128 16.67 -13.12 -11.28
C ALA A 128 16.54 -13.19 -9.74
N PRO A 129 17.46 -12.59 -8.98
CA PRO A 129 17.31 -12.44 -7.53
C PRO A 129 15.97 -11.82 -7.15
N LEU A 130 15.43 -12.17 -6.00
CA LEU A 130 14.14 -11.64 -5.54
C LEU A 130 14.23 -10.11 -5.40
N PHE A 131 13.21 -9.41 -5.96
CA PHE A 131 13.10 -7.97 -5.78
C PHE A 131 12.74 -7.64 -4.33
N ALA A 132 13.41 -6.63 -3.75
CA ALA A 132 13.14 -6.14 -2.39
C ALA A 132 13.30 -7.19 -1.27
N GLU A 133 14.20 -8.17 -1.43
CA GLU A 133 14.48 -9.19 -0.37
C GLU A 133 15.24 -8.62 0.83
N ASN A 134 15.94 -7.51 0.66
CA ASN A 134 16.64 -6.84 1.75
C ASN A 134 15.72 -5.87 2.48
N TRP A 135 15.94 -5.70 3.79
CA TRP A 135 15.25 -4.70 4.59
C TRP A 135 15.43 -3.30 3.99
N HIS A 136 14.33 -2.56 3.83
CA HIS A 136 14.33 -1.19 3.33
C HIS A 136 13.07 -0.44 3.79
N SER A 137 13.10 0.88 3.72
CA SER A 137 11.95 1.76 3.67
C SER A 137 11.87 2.31 2.25
N ASP A 138 10.69 2.33 1.64
CA ASP A 138 10.52 2.76 0.24
C ASP A 138 11.12 4.15 0.03
N TRP A 139 11.98 4.23 -0.99
CA TRP A 139 12.54 5.46 -1.53
C TRP A 139 13.14 6.42 -0.48
N SER A 140 13.72 5.89 0.62
CA SER A 140 14.29 6.68 1.70
C SER A 140 15.45 7.60 1.26
N PHE A 141 15.98 7.41 0.06
CA PHE A 141 16.98 8.26 -0.58
C PHE A 141 16.40 9.53 -1.23
N GLN A 142 15.08 9.69 -1.31
CA GLN A 142 14.48 10.91 -1.82
C GLN A 142 14.60 12.05 -0.80
N ALA A 143 14.62 13.29 -1.27
CA ALA A 143 14.58 14.46 -0.38
C ALA A 143 13.29 14.48 0.47
N ARG A 144 12.20 13.97 -0.08
CA ARG A 144 10.90 13.79 0.58
C ARG A 144 10.40 12.36 0.36
N PRO A 145 10.87 11.41 1.17
CA PRO A 145 10.45 10.01 1.04
C PRO A 145 8.94 9.85 1.21
N PRO A 146 8.31 8.88 0.50
CA PRO A 146 6.86 8.66 0.61
C PRO A 146 6.44 8.31 2.04
N ALA A 147 5.32 8.88 2.48
CA ALA A 147 4.75 8.62 3.79
C ALA A 147 4.31 7.17 3.94
N GLY A 148 3.78 6.57 2.89
CA GLY A 148 3.30 5.20 2.92
C GLY A 148 3.19 4.57 1.55
N THR A 149 2.87 3.29 1.55
CA THR A 149 2.69 2.48 0.35
C THR A 149 1.40 1.69 0.45
N CYS A 150 0.67 1.61 -0.66
CA CYS A 150 -0.47 0.71 -0.84
C CYS A 150 -0.09 -0.35 -1.88
N LEU A 151 -0.29 -1.62 -1.54
CA LEU A 151 0.05 -2.76 -2.39
C LEU A 151 -1.17 -3.69 -2.50
N LEU A 152 -1.68 -3.86 -3.72
CA LEU A 152 -2.85 -4.68 -4.03
C LEU A 152 -2.43 -6.00 -4.64
N GLY A 153 -2.82 -7.12 -4.03
CA GLY A 153 -2.57 -8.46 -4.54
C GLY A 153 -3.45 -8.79 -5.74
N ILE A 154 -2.85 -8.96 -6.93
CA ILE A 154 -3.52 -9.31 -8.18
C ILE A 154 -3.38 -10.82 -8.44
N THR A 155 -2.15 -11.33 -8.40
CA THR A 155 -1.85 -12.76 -8.49
C THR A 155 -0.99 -13.13 -7.30
N ILE A 156 -1.54 -13.93 -6.41
CA ILE A 156 -0.85 -14.38 -5.20
C ILE A 156 -0.53 -15.87 -5.35
N PRO A 157 0.74 -16.27 -5.16
CA PRO A 157 1.14 -17.66 -5.21
C PRO A 157 0.48 -18.45 -4.06
N PRO A 158 0.25 -19.76 -4.23
CA PRO A 158 -0.42 -20.60 -3.23
C PRO A 158 0.44 -20.85 -1.97
N VAL A 159 1.74 -20.56 -2.06
CA VAL A 159 2.71 -20.72 -0.96
C VAL A 159 3.76 -19.61 -1.01
N GLY A 160 4.29 -19.21 0.13
CA GLY A 160 5.37 -18.23 0.22
C GLY A 160 4.98 -16.81 -0.27
N GLY A 161 5.97 -16.02 -0.63
CA GLY A 161 5.77 -14.65 -1.13
C GLY A 161 5.26 -13.67 -0.06
N ASN A 162 5.48 -13.96 1.22
CA ASN A 162 5.10 -13.09 2.32
C ASN A 162 5.85 -11.75 2.27
N THR A 163 5.36 -10.78 3.00
CA THR A 163 6.08 -9.54 3.28
C THR A 163 6.34 -9.45 4.79
N GLU A 164 7.60 -9.32 5.17
CA GLU A 164 7.95 -9.03 6.55
C GLU A 164 8.07 -7.52 6.75
N PHE A 165 7.54 -7.05 7.87
CA PHE A 165 7.66 -5.67 8.35
C PHE A 165 8.42 -5.67 9.67
N SER A 166 9.18 -4.61 9.95
CA SER A 166 9.86 -4.41 11.23
C SER A 166 9.53 -3.04 11.80
N ASN A 167 8.98 -3.02 13.01
CA ASN A 167 8.55 -1.81 13.71
C ASN A 167 9.76 -1.05 14.26
N GLN A 168 10.06 0.10 13.66
CA GLN A 168 11.24 0.90 13.97
C GLN A 168 11.08 1.77 15.22
N HIS A 169 9.86 2.04 15.66
CA HIS A 169 9.62 2.59 16.99
C HIS A 169 9.96 1.58 18.08
N ALA A 170 9.47 0.34 17.96
CA ALA A 170 9.77 -0.73 18.90
C ALA A 170 11.27 -1.07 18.94
N ALA A 171 11.92 -1.07 17.77
CA ALA A 171 13.37 -1.30 17.68
C ALA A 171 14.16 -0.21 18.41
N LEU A 172 13.71 1.05 18.33
CA LEU A 172 14.35 2.15 19.03
C LEU A 172 14.09 2.10 20.54
N ASP A 173 12.85 1.84 20.95
CA ASP A 173 12.46 1.77 22.38
C ASP A 173 13.23 0.66 23.13
N ALA A 174 13.47 -0.47 22.49
CA ALA A 174 14.19 -1.62 23.07
C ALA A 174 15.71 -1.52 22.94
N MET A 175 16.24 -0.47 22.29
CA MET A 175 17.66 -0.39 21.95
C MET A 175 18.53 -0.28 23.21
N PRO A 176 19.63 -1.09 23.30
CA PRO A 176 20.57 -0.96 24.39
C PRO A 176 21.18 0.43 24.47
N ALA A 177 21.32 0.98 25.69
CA ALA A 177 21.80 2.35 25.91
C ALA A 177 23.14 2.65 25.22
N GLN A 178 24.04 1.67 25.15
CA GLN A 178 25.33 1.83 24.48
C GLN A 178 25.18 2.01 22.96
N LEU A 179 24.28 1.25 22.33
CA LEU A 179 24.00 1.39 20.89
C LEU A 179 23.24 2.67 20.63
N ARG A 180 22.25 3.02 21.48
CA ARG A 180 21.50 4.27 21.40
C ARG A 180 22.43 5.50 21.45
N ALA A 181 23.40 5.53 22.36
CA ALA A 181 24.36 6.63 22.48
C ALA A 181 25.24 6.82 21.23
N ARG A 182 25.51 5.74 20.49
CA ARG A 182 26.31 5.79 19.25
C ARG A 182 25.55 6.36 18.05
N ILE A 183 24.24 6.36 18.10
CA ILE A 183 23.39 6.85 16.99
C ILE A 183 22.73 8.20 17.29
N GLU A 184 22.94 8.75 18.47
CA GLU A 184 22.37 10.03 18.84
C GLU A 184 22.88 11.16 17.93
N GLY A 185 21.97 11.88 17.29
CA GLY A 185 22.28 12.97 16.38
C GLY A 185 22.90 12.57 15.04
N LEU A 186 23.07 11.27 14.73
CA LEU A 186 23.62 10.84 13.46
C LEU A 186 22.72 11.23 12.28
N GLN A 187 23.38 11.74 11.23
CA GLN A 187 22.78 11.93 9.91
C GLN A 187 23.18 10.75 9.04
N ALA A 188 22.19 9.98 8.60
CA ALA A 188 22.40 8.87 7.67
C ALA A 188 22.49 9.40 6.23
N VAL A 189 23.46 8.91 5.47
CA VAL A 189 23.68 9.24 4.06
C VAL A 189 22.97 8.19 3.21
N HIS A 190 21.91 8.60 2.51
CA HIS A 190 21.08 7.74 1.68
C HIS A 190 21.41 7.90 0.20
N SER A 191 21.41 6.79 -0.55
CA SER A 191 21.56 6.76 -2.01
C SER A 191 20.86 5.52 -2.57
N ALA A 192 20.35 5.64 -3.78
CA ALA A 192 19.81 4.52 -4.55
C ALA A 192 20.91 3.72 -5.29
N ARG A 193 22.17 4.12 -5.19
CA ARG A 193 23.28 3.65 -6.05
C ARG A 193 23.48 2.14 -6.05
N ASN A 194 23.33 1.48 -4.89
CA ASN A 194 23.54 0.04 -4.76
C ASN A 194 22.48 -0.79 -5.51
N GLY A 195 21.26 -0.24 -5.64
CA GLY A 195 20.17 -0.87 -6.37
C GLY A 195 20.09 -0.42 -7.82
N TYR A 196 19.99 0.89 -8.04
CA TYR A 196 19.47 1.46 -9.28
C TYR A 196 20.50 2.21 -10.14
N ALA A 197 21.75 2.36 -9.71
CA ALA A 197 22.79 2.86 -10.61
C ALA A 197 23.06 1.87 -11.77
N PRO A 198 23.61 2.30 -12.90
CA PRO A 198 23.93 1.41 -14.01
C PRO A 198 24.79 0.19 -13.64
N THR A 199 25.60 0.30 -12.58
CA THR A 199 26.43 -0.78 -12.01
C THR A 199 25.80 -1.43 -10.79
N GLY A 200 24.62 -0.98 -10.36
CA GLY A 200 23.90 -1.51 -9.19
C GLY A 200 23.23 -2.85 -9.46
N MET A 201 22.54 -3.37 -8.44
CA MET A 201 21.87 -4.69 -8.46
C MET A 201 20.89 -4.82 -9.64
N TYR A 202 20.12 -3.76 -9.91
CA TYR A 202 19.12 -3.69 -11.00
C TYR A 202 19.65 -2.99 -12.25
N GLY A 203 20.96 -2.89 -12.39
CA GLY A 203 21.64 -2.24 -13.51
C GLY A 203 21.80 -3.14 -14.74
N ALA A 204 22.80 -2.84 -15.55
CA ALA A 204 23.02 -3.48 -16.86
C ALA A 204 23.18 -5.01 -16.82
N ASN A 205 23.55 -5.60 -15.69
CA ASN A 205 23.73 -7.04 -15.50
C ASN A 205 22.48 -7.76 -14.98
N ASP A 206 21.42 -7.05 -14.56
CA ASP A 206 20.14 -7.63 -14.15
C ASP A 206 19.34 -8.08 -15.38
N LYS A 207 19.33 -9.38 -15.64
CA LYS A 207 18.68 -9.96 -16.84
C LYS A 207 17.61 -10.96 -16.42
N GLY A 208 16.56 -11.02 -17.23
CA GLY A 208 15.48 -11.98 -17.02
C GLY A 208 14.49 -11.58 -15.93
N ARG A 209 14.55 -10.34 -15.46
CA ARG A 209 13.58 -9.78 -14.52
C ARG A 209 12.28 -9.38 -15.22
N SER A 210 11.16 -9.70 -14.62
CA SER A 210 9.83 -9.38 -15.15
C SER A 210 9.42 -7.92 -14.88
N MET A 211 10.01 -7.28 -13.88
CA MET A 211 9.72 -5.87 -13.56
C MET A 211 10.42 -4.93 -14.52
N ASP A 212 9.75 -3.85 -14.91
CA ASP A 212 10.31 -2.79 -15.76
C ASP A 212 11.08 -1.76 -14.90
N ILE A 213 12.29 -2.15 -14.48
CA ILE A 213 13.21 -1.30 -13.69
C ILE A 213 14.12 -0.53 -14.62
N ARG A 214 14.23 0.78 -14.39
CA ARG A 214 15.16 1.69 -15.06
C ARG A 214 16.34 1.97 -14.16
N SER A 215 17.54 1.58 -14.58
CA SER A 215 18.77 2.04 -13.93
C SER A 215 19.20 3.38 -14.53
N ASP A 216 19.67 4.30 -13.68
CA ASP A 216 20.02 5.66 -14.07
C ASP A 216 21.12 6.23 -13.17
N ASP A 217 21.91 7.20 -13.67
CA ASP A 217 22.92 7.92 -12.90
C ASP A 217 22.31 8.80 -11.80
N GLU A 218 21.01 9.16 -11.89
CA GLU A 218 20.28 9.83 -10.81
C GLU A 218 20.32 9.02 -9.49
N ALA A 219 20.49 7.70 -9.58
CA ALA A 219 20.66 6.84 -8.42
C ALA A 219 21.94 7.11 -7.60
N LEU A 220 22.91 7.82 -8.18
CA LEU A 220 24.14 8.22 -7.49
C LEU A 220 23.95 9.41 -6.55
N GLU A 221 22.83 10.12 -6.66
CA GLU A 221 22.53 11.22 -5.77
C GLU A 221 22.49 10.76 -4.31
N ILE A 222 22.90 11.64 -3.43
CA ILE A 222 22.87 11.43 -1.99
C ILE A 222 21.91 12.39 -1.29
N ARG A 223 21.31 11.90 -0.21
CA ARG A 223 20.47 12.71 0.68
C ARG A 223 20.81 12.36 2.12
N HIS A 224 20.69 13.35 2.99
CA HIS A 224 20.96 13.22 4.41
C HIS A 224 19.65 13.27 5.17
N HIS A 225 19.44 12.29 6.03
CA HIS A 225 18.28 12.24 6.92
C HIS A 225 18.73 11.91 8.35
N PRO A 226 18.10 12.49 9.38
CA PRO A 226 18.34 12.04 10.75
C PRO A 226 18.04 10.54 10.85
N PHE A 227 18.98 9.76 11.41
CA PHE A 227 18.78 8.32 11.58
C PHE A 227 17.74 8.02 12.67
N VAL A 228 17.67 8.85 13.71
CA VAL A 228 16.56 8.88 14.67
C VAL A 228 15.75 10.14 14.37
N ARG A 229 14.45 9.99 14.16
CA ARG A 229 13.57 11.11 13.85
C ARG A 229 12.18 10.93 14.45
N ASP A 230 11.51 12.06 14.69
CA ASP A 230 10.10 12.07 15.06
C ASP A 230 9.21 11.70 13.87
N HIS A 231 8.22 10.88 14.14
CA HIS A 231 7.16 10.63 13.18
C HIS A 231 6.28 11.90 13.06
N PRO A 232 6.08 12.46 11.84
CA PRO A 232 5.52 13.81 11.68
C PRO A 232 4.06 13.98 12.14
N GLU A 233 3.33 12.88 12.33
CA GLU A 233 1.93 12.94 12.77
C GLU A 233 1.74 12.51 14.23
N THR A 234 2.57 11.59 14.73
CA THR A 234 2.43 11.06 16.10
C THR A 234 3.42 11.66 17.07
N GLY A 235 4.51 12.26 16.57
CA GLY A 235 5.62 12.75 17.40
C GLY A 235 6.45 11.65 18.05
N ARG A 236 6.19 10.37 17.76
CA ARG A 236 6.96 9.26 18.32
C ARG A 236 8.28 9.12 17.59
N GLU A 237 9.38 9.01 18.33
CA GLU A 237 10.69 8.74 17.73
C GLU A 237 10.78 7.35 17.11
N GLY A 238 11.52 7.22 16.02
CA GLY A 238 11.80 5.95 15.35
C GLY A 238 13.11 5.98 14.59
N LEU A 239 13.64 4.79 14.26
CA LEU A 239 14.76 4.66 13.34
C LEU A 239 14.27 4.86 11.91
N PHE A 240 15.06 5.55 11.09
CA PHE A 240 14.70 5.80 9.70
C PHE A 240 15.75 5.29 8.71
N GLY A 241 15.32 4.40 7.82
CA GLY A 241 16.16 3.77 6.81
C GLY A 241 17.03 2.65 7.36
N CYS A 242 17.76 2.01 6.49
CA CYS A 242 18.71 0.95 6.80
C CYS A 242 19.67 0.71 5.63
N ALA A 243 20.53 -0.31 5.74
CA ALA A 243 21.53 -0.67 4.74
C ALA A 243 20.99 -0.92 3.31
N GLY A 244 19.66 -0.98 3.10
CA GLY A 244 19.07 -1.02 1.77
C GLY A 244 19.39 0.23 0.95
N TYR A 245 19.40 1.40 1.60
CA TYR A 245 19.71 2.69 0.98
C TYR A 245 20.72 3.53 1.76
N ILE A 246 20.98 3.25 3.04
CA ILE A 246 22.03 3.93 3.79
C ILE A 246 23.39 3.41 3.32
N ILE A 247 24.28 4.33 2.98
CA ILE A 247 25.62 4.06 2.48
C ILE A 247 26.71 4.52 3.44
N GLY A 248 26.37 5.16 4.54
CA GLY A 248 27.27 5.68 5.56
C GLY A 248 26.55 6.68 6.47
N PHE A 249 27.33 7.31 7.32
CA PHE A 249 26.87 8.34 8.25
C PHE A 249 27.81 9.55 8.19
N ASP A 250 27.24 10.76 8.31
CA ASP A 250 28.03 11.98 8.33
C ASP A 250 29.04 11.96 9.50
N GLY A 251 30.28 12.33 9.20
CA GLY A 251 31.34 12.42 10.18
C GLY A 251 31.99 11.10 10.56
N LEU A 252 31.51 9.95 10.05
CA LEU A 252 32.15 8.64 10.22
C LEU A 252 32.82 8.22 8.90
N ASP A 253 34.03 7.70 8.99
CA ASP A 253 34.63 7.04 7.85
C ASP A 253 34.09 5.59 7.68
N ASP A 254 34.45 4.95 6.56
CA ASP A 254 33.94 3.61 6.23
C ASP A 254 34.36 2.55 7.28
N SER A 255 35.50 2.75 7.96
CA SER A 255 35.98 1.80 8.97
C SER A 255 35.17 1.84 10.27
N GLU A 256 34.49 2.95 10.54
CA GLU A 256 33.61 3.14 11.68
C GLU A 256 32.14 2.98 11.28
N GLY A 257 31.73 3.60 10.16
CA GLY A 257 30.35 3.68 9.69
C GLY A 257 29.79 2.34 9.21
N LEU A 258 30.55 1.54 8.43
CA LEU A 258 30.04 0.27 7.90
C LEU A 258 29.83 -0.79 8.98
N PRO A 259 30.72 -0.99 9.97
CA PRO A 259 30.44 -1.89 11.10
C PRO A 259 29.22 -1.45 11.91
N LEU A 260 29.05 -0.15 12.15
CA LEU A 260 27.86 0.36 12.84
C LEU A 260 26.59 0.09 12.02
N LEU A 261 26.60 0.37 10.71
CA LEU A 261 25.47 0.10 9.84
C LEU A 261 25.08 -1.38 9.82
N TYR A 262 26.08 -2.27 9.81
CA TYR A 262 25.86 -3.71 9.89
C TYR A 262 25.21 -4.12 11.23
N GLU A 263 25.72 -3.60 12.36
CA GLU A 263 25.14 -3.84 13.68
C GLU A 263 23.69 -3.35 13.75
N LEU A 264 23.41 -2.17 13.18
CA LEU A 264 22.08 -1.56 13.17
C LEU A 264 21.09 -2.38 12.35
N ILE A 265 21.46 -2.89 11.16
CA ILE A 265 20.52 -3.70 10.37
C ILE A 265 20.21 -5.05 11.04
N GLN A 266 21.19 -5.63 11.75
CA GLN A 266 20.96 -6.84 12.56
C GLN A 266 20.01 -6.55 13.73
N TRP A 267 20.15 -5.36 14.36
CA TRP A 267 19.25 -4.92 15.41
C TRP A 267 17.83 -4.66 14.88
N GLN A 268 17.71 -3.82 13.85
CA GLN A 268 16.44 -3.41 13.25
C GLN A 268 15.60 -4.59 12.76
N GLY A 269 16.24 -5.64 12.27
CA GLY A 269 15.58 -6.81 11.70
C GLY A 269 15.32 -7.94 12.70
N ARG A 270 15.41 -7.75 14.02
CA ARG A 270 15.20 -8.81 15.03
C ARG A 270 13.75 -9.26 15.07
N GLU A 271 13.55 -10.53 15.41
CA GLU A 271 12.24 -11.20 15.37
C GLU A 271 11.20 -10.51 16.24
N GLU A 272 11.60 -10.02 17.42
CA GLU A 272 10.68 -9.32 18.33
C GLU A 272 10.09 -8.03 17.78
N PHE A 273 10.66 -7.46 16.72
CA PHE A 273 10.15 -6.26 16.05
C PHE A 273 9.36 -6.56 14.78
N ARG A 274 9.22 -7.85 14.41
CA ARG A 274 8.65 -8.24 13.13
C ARG A 274 7.14 -8.45 13.18
N TYR A 275 6.56 -8.26 12.01
CA TYR A 275 5.25 -8.75 11.60
C TYR A 275 5.41 -9.47 10.26
N ASN A 276 5.09 -10.76 10.22
CA ASN A 276 5.07 -11.55 8.99
C ASN A 276 3.67 -11.51 8.40
N HIS A 277 3.53 -10.86 7.24
CA HIS A 277 2.27 -10.72 6.54
C HIS A 277 2.11 -11.79 5.45
N GLU A 278 1.04 -12.57 5.55
CA GLU A 278 0.62 -13.55 4.55
C GLU A 278 -0.40 -12.93 3.60
N TRP A 279 -0.16 -13.06 2.30
CA TRP A 279 -1.02 -12.51 1.27
C TRP A 279 -2.20 -13.43 0.96
N GLU A 280 -3.36 -12.81 0.74
CA GLU A 280 -4.55 -13.45 0.18
C GLU A 280 -4.87 -12.80 -1.19
N PRO A 281 -5.52 -13.50 -2.15
CA PRO A 281 -6.03 -12.87 -3.37
C PRO A 281 -6.96 -11.69 -3.04
N ASP A 282 -6.93 -10.65 -3.89
CA ASP A 282 -7.75 -9.44 -3.72
C ASP A 282 -7.52 -8.72 -2.37
N MET A 283 -6.35 -8.87 -1.77
CA MET A 283 -6.00 -8.17 -0.53
C MET A 283 -5.25 -6.88 -0.85
N LEU A 284 -5.68 -5.77 -0.23
CA LEU A 284 -4.90 -4.54 -0.18
C LEU A 284 -4.13 -4.49 1.14
N VAL A 285 -2.84 -4.14 1.08
CA VAL A 285 -2.03 -3.83 2.26
C VAL A 285 -1.52 -2.41 2.16
N MET A 286 -1.66 -1.66 3.24
CA MET A 286 -1.17 -0.29 3.38
C MET A 286 -0.20 -0.23 4.54
N TRP A 287 0.97 0.40 4.36
CA TRP A 287 1.95 0.54 5.45
C TRP A 287 2.59 1.91 5.51
N ASP A 288 3.16 2.22 6.67
CA ASP A 288 3.82 3.49 6.99
C ASP A 288 5.33 3.37 6.81
N ASN A 289 5.87 4.02 5.77
CA ASN A 289 7.30 4.03 5.47
C ASN A 289 8.12 4.87 6.46
N ARG A 290 7.46 5.66 7.31
CA ARG A 290 8.10 6.55 8.28
C ARG A 290 8.47 5.84 9.58
N SER A 291 7.82 4.68 9.82
CA SER A 291 7.93 3.90 11.05
C SER A 291 8.32 2.44 10.85
N LEU A 292 8.44 1.99 9.60
CA LEU A 292 8.71 0.59 9.27
C LEU A 292 9.90 0.41 8.33
N LEU A 293 10.58 -0.72 8.49
CA LEU A 293 11.27 -1.40 7.41
C LEU A 293 10.42 -2.57 6.91
N HIS A 294 10.58 -2.93 5.63
CA HIS A 294 9.94 -4.12 5.08
C HIS A 294 10.85 -4.85 4.10
N ARG A 295 10.49 -6.11 3.82
CA ARG A 295 11.15 -6.93 2.81
C ARG A 295 10.23 -7.99 2.25
N ALA A 296 10.43 -8.36 0.99
CA ALA A 296 9.79 -9.52 0.39
C ALA A 296 10.50 -10.81 0.83
N THR A 297 9.73 -11.90 0.95
CA THR A 297 10.27 -13.23 1.16
C THR A 297 9.98 -14.11 -0.06
N GLY A 298 10.87 -15.09 -0.30
CA GLY A 298 10.73 -16.05 -1.39
C GLY A 298 9.77 -17.21 -1.04
N GLY A 299 10.11 -18.40 -1.52
CA GLY A 299 9.37 -19.63 -1.23
C GLY A 299 8.21 -19.88 -2.17
N TYR A 300 8.16 -19.23 -3.34
CA TYR A 300 7.12 -19.39 -4.36
C TYR A 300 7.70 -19.67 -5.77
N ASP A 301 8.87 -20.28 -5.84
CA ASP A 301 9.48 -20.66 -7.12
C ASP A 301 8.52 -21.48 -7.97
N GLY A 302 8.49 -21.21 -9.27
CA GLY A 302 7.56 -21.85 -10.19
C GLY A 302 6.12 -21.29 -10.18
N HIS A 303 5.88 -20.20 -9.45
CA HIS A 303 4.58 -19.53 -9.42
C HIS A 303 4.69 -18.05 -9.82
N ASP A 304 3.71 -17.58 -10.59
CA ASP A 304 3.56 -16.14 -10.88
C ASP A 304 3.14 -15.39 -9.60
N ARG A 305 3.69 -14.21 -9.44
CA ARG A 305 3.26 -13.23 -8.42
C ARG A 305 3.13 -11.85 -9.06
N LEU A 306 2.00 -11.18 -8.84
CA LEU A 306 1.74 -9.83 -9.32
C LEU A 306 1.00 -9.03 -8.26
N LEU A 307 1.55 -7.86 -7.94
CA LEU A 307 0.88 -6.86 -7.11
C LEU A 307 0.97 -5.50 -7.80
N HIS A 308 -0.05 -4.68 -7.59
CA HIS A 308 -0.06 -3.28 -8.03
C HIS A 308 0.24 -2.37 -6.85
N ARG A 309 1.23 -1.48 -7.00
CA ARG A 309 1.70 -0.55 -5.99
C ARG A 309 1.37 0.89 -6.33
N THR A 310 0.93 1.64 -5.33
CA THR A 310 0.95 3.11 -5.31
C THR A 310 1.69 3.58 -4.07
N THR A 311 2.30 4.76 -4.13
CA THR A 311 2.93 5.39 -2.97
C THR A 311 2.16 6.64 -2.57
N ILE A 312 2.12 6.92 -1.27
CA ILE A 312 1.52 8.13 -0.69
C ILE A 312 2.64 9.14 -0.50
N ALA A 313 2.51 10.33 -1.10
CA ALA A 313 3.51 11.39 -0.97
C ALA A 313 3.77 11.74 0.51
N ALA A 314 4.97 12.27 0.77
CA ALA A 314 5.30 12.81 2.08
C ALA A 314 4.26 13.84 2.50
N TRP A 315 3.76 13.73 3.74
CA TRP A 315 2.86 14.73 4.31
C TRP A 315 3.55 16.10 4.31
N GLY A 316 2.88 17.12 3.81
CA GLY A 316 3.43 18.44 3.60
C GLY A 316 3.78 19.18 4.89
N GLY A 317 4.86 18.77 5.52
CA GLY A 317 5.64 19.65 6.39
C GLY A 317 6.62 20.39 5.50
N ALA A 318 6.51 21.72 5.49
CA ALA A 318 7.50 22.60 4.89
C ALA A 318 8.85 22.45 5.57
#